data_addb658248505ab074dac2c385efd8b4
#
_entry.id   addb658248505ab074dac2c385efd8b4
#
_cell.length_a   1.000
_cell.length_b   1.000
_cell.length_c   1.000
_cell.angle_alpha   90.00
_cell.angle_beta   90.00
_cell.angle_gamma   90.00
#
_symmetry.space_group_name_H-M   'P 1'
#
loop_
_entity.id
_entity.type
_entity.pdbx_description
1 polymer ?
#
loop_
_entity_poly.entity_id
_entity_poly.type
_entity_poly.pdbx_seq_one_letter_code
_entity_poly.pdbx_strand_id
1 'polypeptide(L)'
;MISGLKDIADEYSNTPAGKLANLVAGSVLMKQGKFDEAIEHLKAFNAPDLLVQASAYALLGDAYSEKNNYEEAISYYQKAASYKPSKEFTPGYLMKLAIVQEKVKKNKEALETYDKIIETYPQAPQTLNAKKLKGVLESTMGE
;
A
#
# COMPACT_ATOMS: atom_id res chain seq x y z
N MET A 1 13.91 -1.27 -21.93
CA MET A 1 14.18 -1.43 -20.48
C MET A 1 13.20 -2.36 -19.79
N ILE A 2 11.88 -2.12 -19.93
CA ILE A 2 10.86 -2.99 -19.34
C ILE A 2 10.97 -4.42 -19.86
N SER A 3 11.19 -4.60 -21.16
CA SER A 3 11.32 -5.94 -21.73
C SER A 3 12.48 -6.73 -21.10
N GLY A 4 13.59 -6.08 -20.83
CA GLY A 4 14.73 -6.73 -20.15
C GLY A 4 14.39 -7.18 -18.73
N LEU A 5 13.65 -6.36 -17.99
CA LEU A 5 13.19 -6.72 -16.64
C LEU A 5 12.19 -7.87 -16.68
N LYS A 6 11.27 -7.86 -17.67
CA LYS A 6 10.32 -8.96 -17.84
C LYS A 6 11.03 -10.27 -18.18
N ASP A 7 12.03 -10.22 -19.03
CA ASP A 7 12.81 -11.41 -19.39
C ASP A 7 13.52 -11.99 -18.16
N ILE A 8 14.12 -11.14 -17.31
CA ILE A 8 14.76 -11.59 -16.08
C ILE A 8 13.73 -12.17 -15.12
N ALA A 9 12.59 -11.52 -14.97
CA ALA A 9 11.52 -11.98 -14.08
C ALA A 9 11.00 -13.36 -14.51
N ASP A 10 10.80 -13.55 -15.82
CA ASP A 10 10.26 -14.80 -16.37
C ASP A 10 11.30 -15.93 -16.32
N GLU A 11 12.53 -15.66 -16.76
CA GLU A 11 13.59 -16.66 -16.85
C GLU A 11 14.10 -17.09 -15.48
N TYR A 12 14.18 -16.17 -14.54
CA TYR A 12 14.74 -16.40 -13.20
C TYR A 12 13.70 -16.23 -12.10
N SER A 13 12.45 -16.57 -12.37
CA SER A 13 11.30 -16.30 -11.48
C SER A 13 11.47 -16.78 -10.04
N ASN A 14 12.21 -17.87 -9.84
CA ASN A 14 12.42 -18.44 -8.51
C ASN A 14 13.74 -17.97 -7.86
N THR A 15 14.50 -17.10 -8.51
CA THR A 15 15.74 -16.55 -7.96
C THR A 15 15.50 -15.21 -7.31
N PRO A 16 16.36 -14.77 -6.36
CA PRO A 16 16.27 -13.42 -5.79
C PRO A 16 16.30 -12.33 -6.87
N ALA A 17 17.10 -12.49 -7.92
CA ALA A 17 17.18 -11.53 -9.01
C ALA A 17 15.86 -11.44 -9.77
N GLY A 18 15.23 -12.58 -10.08
CA GLY A 18 13.93 -12.60 -10.75
C GLY A 18 12.81 -12.00 -9.91
N LYS A 19 12.82 -12.30 -8.61
CA LYS A 19 11.85 -11.71 -7.68
C LYS A 19 12.00 -10.20 -7.61
N LEU A 20 13.21 -9.70 -7.46
CA LEU A 20 13.49 -8.28 -7.42
C LEU A 20 13.12 -7.60 -8.74
N ALA A 21 13.37 -8.26 -9.88
CA ALA A 21 12.99 -7.75 -11.20
C ALA A 21 11.47 -7.55 -11.29
N ASN A 22 10.66 -8.43 -10.72
CA ASN A 22 9.21 -8.26 -10.66
C ASN A 22 8.81 -7.01 -9.88
N LEU A 23 9.44 -6.75 -8.73
CA LEU A 23 9.16 -5.55 -7.95
C LEU A 23 9.53 -4.29 -8.72
N VAL A 24 10.72 -4.27 -9.33
CA VAL A 24 11.20 -3.12 -10.10
C VAL A 24 10.30 -2.87 -11.32
N ALA A 25 9.97 -3.93 -12.06
CA ALA A 25 9.07 -3.82 -13.22
C ALA A 25 7.70 -3.28 -12.81
N GLY A 26 7.14 -3.78 -11.71
CA GLY A 26 5.87 -3.29 -11.19
C GLY A 26 5.94 -1.81 -10.84
N SER A 27 7.00 -1.37 -10.18
CA SER A 27 7.19 0.03 -9.81
C SER A 27 7.30 0.95 -11.04
N VAL A 28 8.03 0.52 -12.06
CA VAL A 28 8.16 1.28 -13.31
C VAL A 28 6.82 1.39 -14.03
N LEU A 29 6.08 0.27 -14.11
CA LEU A 29 4.77 0.24 -14.75
C LEU A 29 3.76 1.13 -14.02
N MET A 30 3.83 1.21 -12.68
CA MET A 30 3.02 2.15 -11.90
C MET A 30 3.26 3.59 -12.35
N LYS A 31 4.52 3.97 -12.51
CA LYS A 31 4.90 5.32 -12.95
C LYS A 31 4.42 5.62 -14.37
N GLN A 32 4.30 4.60 -15.20
CA GLN A 32 3.80 4.72 -16.57
C GLN A 32 2.27 4.69 -16.67
N GLY A 33 1.57 4.49 -15.55
CA GLY A 33 0.12 4.37 -15.53
C GLY A 33 -0.41 3.04 -16.07
N LYS A 34 0.45 2.04 -16.21
CA LYS A 34 0.09 0.71 -16.70
C LYS A 34 -0.26 -0.20 -15.52
N PHE A 35 -1.40 0.07 -14.91
CA PHE A 35 -1.75 -0.52 -13.62
C PHE A 35 -2.03 -2.04 -13.70
N ASP A 36 -2.68 -2.52 -14.74
CA ASP A 36 -2.94 -3.96 -14.89
C ASP A 36 -1.64 -4.77 -15.01
N GLU A 37 -0.71 -4.30 -15.83
CA GLU A 37 0.59 -4.95 -15.99
C GLU A 37 1.40 -4.86 -14.68
N ALA A 38 1.34 -3.71 -14.00
CA ALA A 38 2.01 -3.53 -12.72
C ALA A 38 1.51 -4.54 -11.69
N ILE A 39 0.20 -4.74 -11.63
CA ILE A 39 -0.42 -5.70 -10.69
C ILE A 39 0.12 -7.12 -10.93
N GLU A 40 0.24 -7.54 -12.18
CA GLU A 40 0.79 -8.87 -12.50
C GLU A 40 2.19 -9.06 -11.92
N HIS A 41 3.08 -8.08 -12.16
CA HIS A 41 4.45 -8.15 -11.65
C HIS A 41 4.52 -8.06 -10.13
N LEU A 42 3.73 -7.17 -9.53
CA LEU A 42 3.71 -7.00 -8.08
C LEU A 42 3.16 -8.23 -7.35
N LYS A 43 2.15 -8.88 -7.92
CA LYS A 43 1.63 -10.14 -7.37
C LYS A 43 2.63 -11.28 -7.50
N ALA A 44 3.41 -11.30 -8.57
CA ALA A 44 4.46 -12.30 -8.75
C ALA A 44 5.62 -12.10 -7.77
N PHE A 45 5.79 -10.89 -7.22
CA PHE A 45 6.79 -10.64 -6.19
C PHE A 45 6.37 -11.30 -4.88
N ASN A 46 7.18 -12.26 -4.43
CA ASN A 46 6.95 -12.97 -3.18
C ASN A 46 8.30 -13.20 -2.51
N ALA A 47 8.63 -12.33 -1.57
CA ALA A 47 9.86 -12.41 -0.80
C ALA A 47 9.56 -12.12 0.67
N PRO A 48 8.89 -13.06 1.38
CA PRO A 48 8.38 -12.82 2.73
C PRO A 48 9.46 -12.52 3.76
N ASP A 49 10.70 -12.86 3.47
CA ASP A 49 11.83 -12.58 4.36
C ASP A 49 12.37 -11.16 4.21
N LEU A 50 11.91 -10.41 3.20
CA LEU A 50 12.39 -9.07 2.94
C LEU A 50 11.37 -8.02 3.39
N LEU A 51 11.86 -6.92 3.97
CA LEU A 51 11.01 -5.80 4.38
C LEU A 51 10.26 -5.17 3.20
N VAL A 52 10.81 -5.31 2.00
CA VAL A 52 10.18 -4.77 0.77
C VAL A 52 8.88 -5.48 0.40
N GLN A 53 8.56 -6.62 1.03
CA GLN A 53 7.26 -7.28 0.79
C GLN A 53 6.09 -6.37 1.19
N ALA A 54 6.20 -5.65 2.30
CA ALA A 54 5.17 -4.68 2.70
C ALA A 54 5.04 -3.56 1.67
N SER A 55 6.16 -3.10 1.13
CA SER A 55 6.16 -2.08 0.07
C SER A 55 5.45 -2.59 -1.18
N ALA A 56 5.66 -3.85 -1.56
CA ALA A 56 4.97 -4.45 -2.71
C ALA A 56 3.45 -4.49 -2.48
N TYR A 57 3.01 -4.84 -1.27
CA TYR A 57 1.59 -4.78 -0.93
C TYR A 57 1.02 -3.37 -1.04
N ALA A 58 1.78 -2.37 -0.56
CA ALA A 58 1.35 -0.97 -0.66
C ALA A 58 1.21 -0.52 -2.12
N LEU A 59 2.16 -0.92 -2.98
CA LEU A 59 2.08 -0.62 -4.41
C LEU A 59 0.88 -1.29 -5.06
N LEU A 60 0.54 -2.51 -4.66
CA LEU A 60 -0.67 -3.18 -5.12
C LEU A 60 -1.92 -2.39 -4.68
N GLY A 61 -1.94 -1.93 -3.45
CA GLY A 61 -3.02 -1.06 -2.97
C GLY A 61 -3.14 0.20 -3.83
N ASP A 62 -2.01 0.84 -4.13
CA ASP A 62 -1.98 2.02 -4.98
C ASP A 62 -2.53 1.73 -6.39
N ALA A 63 -2.12 0.62 -6.98
CA ALA A 63 -2.58 0.22 -8.32
C ALA A 63 -4.09 -0.01 -8.37
N TYR A 64 -4.62 -0.73 -7.40
CA TYR A 64 -6.07 -0.96 -7.33
C TYR A 64 -6.83 0.33 -7.05
N SER A 65 -6.28 1.21 -6.22
CA SER A 65 -6.88 2.53 -5.95
C SER A 65 -6.98 3.36 -7.23
N GLU A 66 -5.93 3.36 -8.05
CA GLU A 66 -5.92 4.08 -9.33
C GLU A 66 -6.97 3.53 -10.31
N LYS A 67 -7.29 2.25 -10.19
CA LYS A 67 -8.33 1.60 -10.98
C LYS A 67 -9.73 1.77 -10.38
N ASN A 68 -9.85 2.52 -9.30
CA ASN A 68 -11.09 2.70 -8.53
C ASN A 68 -11.61 1.38 -7.94
N ASN A 69 -10.76 0.40 -7.77
CA ASN A 69 -11.09 -0.87 -7.13
C ASN A 69 -10.69 -0.78 -5.66
N TYR A 70 -11.51 -0.07 -4.89
CA TYR A 70 -11.17 0.32 -3.53
C TYR A 70 -11.21 -0.83 -2.52
N GLU A 71 -12.05 -1.84 -2.72
CA GLU A 71 -12.09 -3.00 -1.83
C GLU A 71 -10.77 -3.77 -1.88
N GLU A 72 -10.22 -3.98 -3.08
CA GLU A 72 -8.90 -4.60 -3.23
C GLU A 72 -7.80 -3.71 -2.66
N ALA A 73 -7.89 -2.40 -2.88
CA ALA A 73 -6.92 -1.46 -2.35
C ALA A 73 -6.88 -1.54 -0.82
N ILE A 74 -8.02 -1.56 -0.16
CA ILE A 74 -8.12 -1.71 1.30
C ILE A 74 -7.44 -2.99 1.75
N SER A 75 -7.74 -4.12 1.09
CA SER A 75 -7.14 -5.41 1.43
C SER A 75 -5.61 -5.36 1.38
N TYR A 76 -5.05 -4.78 0.32
CA TYR A 76 -3.60 -4.71 0.17
C TYR A 76 -2.94 -3.71 1.13
N TYR A 77 -3.58 -2.57 1.40
CA TYR A 77 -3.07 -1.64 2.41
C TYR A 77 -3.08 -2.26 3.81
N GLN A 78 -4.10 -3.05 4.13
CA GLN A 78 -4.14 -3.80 5.39
C GLN A 78 -2.98 -4.78 5.48
N LYS A 79 -2.69 -5.50 4.39
CA LYS A 79 -1.54 -6.42 4.33
C LYS A 79 -0.23 -5.66 4.52
N ALA A 80 -0.08 -4.51 3.85
CA ALA A 80 1.12 -3.69 3.98
C ALA A 80 1.33 -3.22 5.42
N ALA A 81 0.26 -2.74 6.06
CA ALA A 81 0.33 -2.24 7.43
C ALA A 81 0.58 -3.33 8.47
N SER A 82 0.18 -4.56 8.18
CA SER A 82 0.30 -5.70 9.10
C SER A 82 1.60 -6.48 8.92
N TYR A 83 2.27 -6.35 7.78
CA TYR A 83 3.45 -7.14 7.48
C TYR A 83 4.70 -6.50 8.07
N LYS A 84 5.27 -7.14 9.08
CA LYS A 84 6.48 -6.66 9.78
C LYS A 84 6.43 -5.15 10.02
N PRO A 85 5.49 -4.66 10.84
CA PRO A 85 5.28 -3.22 11.03
C PRO A 85 6.54 -2.49 11.44
N SER A 86 6.72 -1.27 10.95
CA SER A 86 7.84 -0.41 11.27
C SER A 86 7.38 1.03 11.49
N LYS A 87 8.08 1.75 12.37
CA LYS A 87 7.76 3.16 12.62
C LYS A 87 8.07 4.04 11.40
N GLU A 88 8.95 3.58 10.52
CA GLU A 88 9.35 4.33 9.32
C GLU A 88 8.30 4.25 8.21
N PHE A 89 7.68 3.08 8.01
CA PHE A 89 6.82 2.86 6.84
C PHE A 89 5.35 2.62 7.18
N THR A 90 5.06 1.94 8.27
CA THR A 90 3.69 1.55 8.60
C THR A 90 2.73 2.74 8.75
N PRO A 91 3.13 3.87 9.37
CA PRO A 91 2.22 5.02 9.44
C PRO A 91 1.74 5.52 8.07
N GLY A 92 2.62 5.51 7.06
CA GLY A 92 2.24 5.86 5.69
C GLY A 92 1.23 4.90 5.09
N TYR A 93 1.40 3.60 5.31
CA TYR A 93 0.45 2.59 4.83
C TYR A 93 -0.90 2.75 5.51
N LEU A 94 -0.91 3.02 6.81
CA LEU A 94 -2.15 3.27 7.55
C LEU A 94 -2.87 4.53 7.07
N MET A 95 -2.14 5.59 6.73
CA MET A 95 -2.75 6.79 6.14
C MET A 95 -3.46 6.47 4.83
N LYS A 96 -2.81 5.72 3.96
CA LYS A 96 -3.42 5.30 2.70
C LYS A 96 -4.68 4.47 2.94
N LEU A 97 -4.61 3.56 3.90
CA LEU A 97 -5.77 2.73 4.28
C LEU A 97 -6.93 3.59 4.76
N ALA A 98 -6.69 4.50 5.68
CA ALA A 98 -7.75 5.34 6.25
C ALA A 98 -8.42 6.20 5.17
N ILE A 99 -7.63 6.79 4.28
CA ILE A 99 -8.14 7.63 3.20
C ILE A 99 -9.06 6.84 2.27
N VAL A 100 -8.68 5.62 1.90
CA VAL A 100 -9.51 4.79 1.03
C VAL A 100 -10.76 4.29 1.78
N GLN A 101 -10.64 3.99 3.07
CA GLN A 101 -11.80 3.63 3.90
C GLN A 101 -12.83 4.77 3.92
N GLU A 102 -12.40 6.03 4.09
CA GLU A 102 -13.29 7.18 3.98
C GLU A 102 -13.94 7.27 2.60
N LYS A 103 -13.16 7.01 1.57
CA LYS A 103 -13.63 7.13 0.18
C LYS A 103 -14.81 6.20 -0.11
N VAL A 104 -14.84 5.03 0.51
CA VAL A 104 -15.94 4.07 0.37
C VAL A 104 -16.94 4.13 1.52
N LYS A 105 -16.88 5.20 2.32
CA LYS A 105 -17.79 5.44 3.43
C LYS A 105 -17.69 4.44 4.58
N LYS A 106 -16.55 3.78 4.72
CA LYS A 106 -16.23 2.96 5.89
C LYS A 106 -15.66 3.85 6.99
N ASN A 107 -16.48 4.79 7.43
CA ASN A 107 -16.02 5.88 8.32
C ASN A 107 -15.59 5.38 9.70
N LYS A 108 -16.29 4.39 10.23
CA LYS A 108 -15.94 3.82 11.52
C LYS A 108 -14.56 3.16 11.46
N GLU A 109 -14.30 2.39 10.42
CA GLU A 109 -13.00 1.74 10.22
C GLU A 109 -11.92 2.78 9.98
N ALA A 110 -12.23 3.86 9.26
CA ALA A 110 -11.28 4.94 9.04
C ALA A 110 -10.87 5.61 10.36
N LEU A 111 -11.82 5.86 11.25
CA LEU A 111 -11.52 6.41 12.58
C LEU A 111 -10.60 5.49 13.37
N GLU A 112 -10.87 4.19 13.36
CA GLU A 112 -10.02 3.21 14.03
C GLU A 112 -8.60 3.23 13.46
N THR A 113 -8.47 3.38 12.15
CA THR A 113 -7.17 3.44 11.48
C THR A 113 -6.41 4.71 11.86
N TYR A 114 -7.08 5.87 11.89
CA TYR A 114 -6.46 7.11 12.36
C TYR A 114 -6.00 6.99 13.81
N ASP A 115 -6.84 6.41 14.67
CA ASP A 115 -6.48 6.18 16.07
C ASP A 115 -5.25 5.30 16.20
N LYS A 116 -5.13 4.27 15.37
CA LYS A 116 -3.96 3.40 15.37
C LYS A 116 -2.68 4.16 15.06
N ILE A 117 -2.73 5.09 14.09
CA ILE A 117 -1.57 5.95 13.78
C ILE A 117 -1.21 6.79 14.99
N ILE A 118 -2.21 7.46 15.57
CA ILE A 118 -2.00 8.41 16.68
C ILE A 118 -1.45 7.71 17.92
N GLU A 119 -2.01 6.56 18.26
CA GLU A 119 -1.67 5.83 19.48
C GLU A 119 -0.38 5.01 19.35
N THR A 120 -0.18 4.36 18.22
CA THR A 120 0.98 3.48 18.01
C THR A 120 2.21 4.24 17.53
N TYR A 121 2.01 5.28 16.73
CA TYR A 121 3.09 6.02 16.10
C TYR A 121 3.00 7.53 16.39
N PRO A 122 3.01 7.94 17.69
CA PRO A 122 2.76 9.34 18.04
C PRO A 122 3.81 10.31 17.50
N GLN A 123 5.01 9.82 17.16
CA GLN A 123 6.10 10.65 16.64
C GLN A 123 6.21 10.61 15.11
N ALA A 124 5.33 9.90 14.42
CA ALA A 124 5.39 9.80 12.97
C ALA A 124 5.00 11.14 12.31
N PRO A 125 5.61 11.47 11.15
CA PRO A 125 5.21 12.66 10.40
C PRO A 125 3.71 12.67 10.04
N GLN A 126 3.09 11.51 9.87
CA GLN A 126 1.69 11.38 9.52
C GLN A 126 0.72 11.67 10.69
N THR A 127 1.20 11.64 11.92
CA THR A 127 0.34 11.70 13.11
C THR A 127 -0.46 13.01 13.18
N LEU A 128 0.15 14.15 12.90
CA LEU A 128 -0.56 15.43 12.93
C LEU A 128 -1.69 15.46 11.91
N ASN A 129 -1.43 14.98 10.70
CA ASN A 129 -2.45 14.92 9.67
C ASN A 129 -3.56 13.92 10.01
N ALA A 130 -3.20 12.80 10.64
CA ALA A 130 -4.19 11.81 11.11
C ALA A 130 -5.14 12.43 12.14
N LYS A 131 -4.62 13.20 13.09
CA LYS A 131 -5.45 13.92 14.08
C LYS A 131 -6.41 14.87 13.41
N LYS A 132 -5.93 15.63 12.43
CA LYS A 132 -6.72 16.60 11.69
C LYS A 132 -7.85 15.91 10.91
N LEU A 133 -7.52 14.89 10.15
CA LEU A 133 -8.50 14.16 9.33
C LEU A 133 -9.51 13.41 10.19
N LYS A 134 -9.07 12.86 11.32
CA LYS A 134 -9.97 12.25 12.30
C LYS A 134 -11.00 13.26 12.81
N GLY A 135 -10.53 14.45 13.20
CA GLY A 135 -11.41 15.51 13.69
C GLY A 135 -12.46 15.94 12.66
N VAL A 136 -12.04 16.10 11.41
CA VAL A 136 -12.94 16.44 10.31
C VAL A 136 -13.97 15.33 10.11
N LEU A 137 -13.56 14.08 10.09
CA LEU A 137 -14.44 12.94 9.90
C LEU A 137 -15.47 12.82 11.03
N GLU A 138 -15.03 12.96 12.28
CA GLU A 138 -15.93 12.94 13.44
C GLU A 138 -16.98 14.04 13.35
N SER A 139 -16.58 15.24 12.95
CA SER A 139 -17.49 16.36 12.77
C SER A 139 -18.56 16.05 11.72
N THR A 140 -18.15 15.43 10.60
CA THR A 140 -19.08 15.04 9.53
C THR A 140 -20.05 13.96 9.99
N MET A 141 -19.57 12.99 10.77
CA MET A 141 -20.41 11.89 11.27
C MET A 141 -21.40 12.33 12.33
N GLY A 142 -21.10 13.41 13.04
CA GLY A 142 -22.00 13.99 14.04
C GLY A 142 -23.20 14.74 13.46
N GLU A 143 -23.17 14.99 12.16
CA GLU A 143 -24.28 15.63 11.45
C GLU A 143 -25.31 14.59 11.01
#